data_d6dd5ca889c507bd038fa3668d4ad43c
#
_entry.id   d6dd5ca889c507bd038fa3668d4ad43c
#
_cell.length_a   1.000
_cell.length_b   1.000
_cell.length_c   1.000
_cell.angle_alpha   90.00
_cell.angle_beta   90.00
_cell.angle_gamma   90.00
#
_symmetry.space_group_name_H-M   'P 1'
#
loop_
_entity.id
_entity.type
_entity.pdbx_description
1 polymer ?
#
loop_
_entity_poly.entity_id
_entity_poly.type
_entity_poly.pdbx_seq_one_letter_code
_entity_poly.pdbx_strand_id
1 'polypeptide(L)'
;MTGQPETFAFNDENAEKAKALIAKYPVGWQASAVMPLLDLAQRQNDGWLPKEAMDSVAGLLGMPPIRVYEVATFYTMYNLKPIGKHHVQVCTNLPCWLRGSDAIVGACRKSLGIDFGMTTEDGMFTMSETECLGACVNAPMMQIGDDYYEDLDSDSATAILEKLKSGGAPKPGSQTGRHTCEPAGGLTTLKPSKGGK
;
A
#
# COMPACT_ATOMS: atom_id res chain seq x y z
N MET A 1 7.61 -22.83 -0.21
CA MET A 1 6.16 -22.57 -0.06
C MET A 1 5.93 -22.32 1.43
N THR A 2 5.75 -21.10 1.81
CA THR A 2 5.24 -20.77 3.15
C THR A 2 3.80 -21.28 3.20
N GLY A 3 3.58 -22.37 3.96
CA GLY A 3 2.28 -22.98 4.11
C GLY A 3 1.30 -21.97 4.72
N GLN A 4 0.03 -22.13 4.42
CA GLN A 4 -1.05 -21.47 5.15
C GLN A 4 -0.87 -21.81 6.64
N PRO A 5 -0.98 -20.84 7.57
CA PRO A 5 -0.99 -21.17 8.99
C PRO A 5 -2.19 -22.06 9.30
N GLU A 6 -2.06 -22.98 10.25
CA GLU A 6 -3.16 -23.87 10.66
C GLU A 6 -4.26 -23.11 11.42
N THR A 7 -3.91 -22.01 12.06
CA THR A 7 -4.82 -21.18 12.86
C THR A 7 -4.42 -19.72 12.79
N PHE A 8 -5.39 -18.84 12.97
CA PHE A 8 -5.16 -17.41 13.15
C PHE A 8 -6.02 -16.87 14.29
N ALA A 9 -5.41 -16.09 15.17
CA ALA A 9 -6.12 -15.29 16.16
C ALA A 9 -5.44 -13.92 16.27
N PHE A 10 -6.20 -12.88 16.52
CA PHE A 10 -5.62 -11.59 16.87
C PHE A 10 -4.85 -11.70 18.18
N ASN A 11 -3.67 -11.09 18.22
CA ASN A 11 -2.96 -10.89 19.50
C ASN A 11 -3.76 -9.94 20.40
N ASP A 12 -3.39 -9.85 21.68
CA ASP A 12 -4.16 -9.08 22.68
C ASP A 12 -4.36 -7.61 22.26
N GLU A 13 -3.32 -6.96 21.72
CA GLU A 13 -3.40 -5.57 21.26
C GLU A 13 -4.39 -5.42 20.10
N ASN A 14 -4.29 -6.29 19.11
CA ASN A 14 -5.16 -6.25 17.93
C ASN A 14 -6.59 -6.74 18.24
N ALA A 15 -6.77 -7.61 19.22
CA ALA A 15 -8.09 -8.00 19.71
C ALA A 15 -8.84 -6.78 20.30
N GLU A 16 -8.16 -5.94 21.08
CA GLU A 16 -8.77 -4.70 21.60
C GLU A 16 -9.05 -3.69 20.47
N LYS A 17 -8.14 -3.54 19.50
CA LYS A 17 -8.38 -2.72 18.30
C LYS A 17 -9.58 -3.24 17.50
N ALA A 18 -9.70 -4.56 17.33
CA ALA A 18 -10.83 -5.19 16.64
C ALA A 18 -12.16 -4.87 17.32
N LYS A 19 -12.22 -4.99 18.65
CA LYS A 19 -13.43 -4.60 19.43
C LYS A 19 -13.78 -3.13 19.20
N ALA A 20 -12.79 -2.24 19.26
CA ALA A 20 -12.99 -0.82 19.05
C ALA A 20 -13.47 -0.49 17.62
N LEU A 21 -12.98 -1.21 16.60
CA LEU A 21 -13.42 -1.08 15.22
C LEU A 21 -14.87 -1.52 15.05
N ILE A 22 -15.26 -2.66 15.62
CA ILE A 22 -16.63 -3.18 15.57
C ILE A 22 -17.60 -2.23 16.28
N ALA A 23 -17.20 -1.67 17.43
CA ALA A 23 -18.01 -0.76 18.21
C ALA A 23 -18.35 0.57 17.52
N LYS A 24 -17.67 0.91 16.42
CA LYS A 24 -18.00 2.10 15.60
C LYS A 24 -19.33 1.96 14.84
N TYR A 25 -19.81 0.75 14.68
CA TYR A 25 -21.03 0.45 13.91
C TYR A 25 -22.22 0.19 14.84
N PRO A 26 -23.42 0.64 14.45
CA PRO A 26 -24.62 0.39 15.22
C PRO A 26 -24.92 -1.11 15.39
N VAL A 27 -25.71 -1.43 16.42
CA VAL A 27 -26.19 -2.82 16.65
C VAL A 27 -26.89 -3.36 15.40
N GLY A 28 -26.49 -4.56 14.97
CA GLY A 28 -26.98 -5.20 13.74
C GLY A 28 -26.19 -4.82 12.47
N TRP A 29 -25.23 -3.89 12.54
CA TRP A 29 -24.42 -3.44 11.39
C TRP A 29 -22.93 -3.75 11.55
N GLN A 30 -22.55 -4.59 12.50
CA GLN A 30 -21.16 -4.93 12.81
C GLN A 30 -20.42 -5.56 11.61
N ALA A 31 -21.15 -6.22 10.70
CA ALA A 31 -20.59 -6.74 9.44
C ALA A 31 -19.84 -5.68 8.61
N SER A 32 -20.19 -4.40 8.76
CA SER A 32 -19.50 -3.28 8.09
C SER A 32 -18.05 -3.08 8.56
N ALA A 33 -17.64 -3.69 9.68
CA ALA A 33 -16.26 -3.70 10.16
C ALA A 33 -15.34 -4.68 9.39
N VAL A 34 -15.85 -5.42 8.41
CA VAL A 34 -15.08 -6.45 7.69
C VAL A 34 -13.80 -5.90 7.07
N MET A 35 -13.85 -4.76 6.40
CA MET A 35 -12.67 -4.17 5.75
C MET A 35 -11.58 -3.76 6.74
N PRO A 36 -11.84 -2.97 7.78
CA PRO A 36 -10.80 -2.61 8.73
C PRO A 36 -10.28 -3.81 9.54
N LEU A 37 -11.09 -4.86 9.74
CA LEU A 37 -10.61 -6.08 10.40
C LEU A 37 -9.71 -6.92 9.49
N LEU A 38 -10.00 -6.98 8.19
CA LEU A 38 -9.11 -7.61 7.21
C LEU A 38 -7.77 -6.86 7.11
N ASP A 39 -7.78 -5.52 7.09
CA ASP A 39 -6.54 -4.74 7.12
C ASP A 39 -5.72 -5.01 8.41
N LEU A 40 -6.38 -5.03 9.56
CA LEU A 40 -5.74 -5.34 10.83
C LEU A 40 -5.14 -6.76 10.84
N ALA A 41 -5.85 -7.74 10.28
CA ALA A 41 -5.38 -9.11 10.18
C ALA A 41 -4.19 -9.23 9.20
N GLN A 42 -4.26 -8.56 8.05
CA GLN A 42 -3.18 -8.49 7.07
C GLN A 42 -1.90 -7.91 7.67
N ARG A 43 -2.02 -6.80 8.40
CA ARG A 43 -0.88 -6.16 9.09
C ARG A 43 -0.26 -7.06 10.16
N GLN A 44 -1.06 -7.83 10.87
CA GLN A 44 -0.57 -8.78 11.88
C GLN A 44 0.14 -9.97 11.24
N ASN A 45 -0.22 -10.35 10.02
CA ASN A 45 0.31 -11.52 9.32
C ASN A 45 1.26 -11.10 8.17
N ASP A 46 2.24 -10.26 8.47
CA ASP A 46 3.31 -9.87 7.55
C ASP A 46 2.82 -9.38 6.16
N GLY A 47 1.71 -8.65 6.15
CA GLY A 47 1.20 -7.97 4.97
C GLY A 47 0.35 -8.82 4.02
N TRP A 48 -0.09 -10.02 4.42
CA TRP A 48 -0.98 -10.84 3.61
C TRP A 48 -2.07 -11.55 4.42
N LEU A 49 -3.15 -11.99 3.76
CA LEU A 49 -4.31 -12.61 4.37
C LEU A 49 -4.35 -14.12 4.09
N PRO A 50 -3.96 -14.98 5.04
CA PRO A 50 -4.24 -16.40 4.96
C PRO A 50 -5.74 -16.67 5.12
N LYS A 51 -6.19 -17.84 4.65
CA LYS A 51 -7.58 -18.26 4.76
C LYS A 51 -8.08 -18.22 6.20
N GLU A 52 -7.27 -18.69 7.13
CA GLU A 52 -7.59 -18.77 8.55
C GLU A 52 -7.80 -17.38 9.17
N ALA A 53 -7.11 -16.35 8.68
CA ALA A 53 -7.35 -14.97 9.13
C ALA A 53 -8.71 -14.45 8.65
N MET A 54 -9.08 -14.75 7.42
CA MET A 54 -10.39 -14.39 6.87
C MET A 54 -11.52 -15.14 7.61
N ASP A 55 -11.32 -16.42 7.93
CA ASP A 55 -12.26 -17.23 8.71
C ASP A 55 -12.41 -16.69 10.15
N SER A 56 -11.31 -16.26 10.77
CA SER A 56 -11.33 -15.63 12.09
C SER A 56 -12.14 -14.33 12.08
N VAL A 57 -11.95 -13.48 11.07
CA VAL A 57 -12.74 -12.24 10.89
C VAL A 57 -14.22 -12.57 10.70
N ALA A 58 -14.53 -13.60 9.91
CA ALA A 58 -15.91 -14.05 9.70
C ALA A 58 -16.56 -14.48 11.03
N GLY A 59 -15.85 -15.25 11.84
CA GLY A 59 -16.31 -15.69 13.17
C GLY A 59 -16.58 -14.52 14.11
N LEU A 60 -15.68 -13.54 14.15
CA LEU A 60 -15.84 -12.34 14.99
C LEU A 60 -17.08 -11.50 14.61
N LEU A 61 -17.40 -11.44 13.33
CA LEU A 61 -18.53 -10.64 12.82
C LEU A 61 -19.83 -11.44 12.70
N GLY A 62 -19.80 -12.76 12.99
CA GLY A 62 -20.95 -13.63 12.78
C GLY A 62 -21.38 -13.72 11.31
N MET A 63 -20.43 -13.58 10.38
CA MET A 63 -20.66 -13.64 8.95
C MET A 63 -20.33 -15.01 8.37
N PRO A 64 -21.03 -15.46 7.30
CA PRO A 64 -20.56 -16.60 6.54
C PRO A 64 -19.15 -16.32 5.96
N PRO A 65 -18.18 -17.24 6.04
CA PRO A 65 -16.82 -17.03 5.54
C PRO A 65 -16.75 -16.55 4.07
N ILE A 66 -17.63 -17.06 3.22
CA ILE A 66 -17.69 -16.67 1.82
C ILE A 66 -17.90 -15.17 1.62
N ARG A 67 -18.66 -14.51 2.53
CA ARG A 67 -18.88 -13.07 2.45
C ARG A 67 -17.62 -12.25 2.77
N VAL A 68 -16.77 -12.78 3.64
CA VAL A 68 -15.46 -12.19 3.93
C VAL A 68 -14.50 -12.41 2.75
N TYR A 69 -14.54 -13.61 2.13
CA TYR A 69 -13.75 -13.90 0.94
C TYR A 69 -14.12 -13.02 -0.24
N GLU A 70 -15.41 -12.74 -0.45
CA GLU A 70 -15.88 -11.79 -1.48
C GLU A 70 -15.21 -10.42 -1.32
N VAL A 71 -15.14 -9.90 -0.10
CA VAL A 71 -14.49 -8.61 0.18
C VAL A 71 -12.97 -8.69 -0.05
N ALA A 72 -12.32 -9.72 0.50
CA ALA A 72 -10.88 -9.89 0.38
C ALA A 72 -10.41 -10.10 -1.07
N THR A 73 -11.21 -10.75 -1.91
CA THR A 73 -10.88 -10.98 -3.32
C THR A 73 -11.26 -9.81 -4.23
N PHE A 74 -12.22 -8.98 -3.83
CA PHE A 74 -12.67 -7.83 -4.62
C PHE A 74 -11.70 -6.65 -4.49
N TYR A 75 -11.23 -6.35 -3.29
CA TYR A 75 -10.38 -5.18 -3.04
C TYR A 75 -8.90 -5.54 -3.17
N THR A 76 -8.23 -4.93 -4.14
CA THR A 76 -6.83 -5.22 -4.51
C THR A 76 -5.79 -4.84 -3.44
N MET A 77 -6.18 -4.11 -2.41
CA MET A 77 -5.32 -3.80 -1.27
C MET A 77 -5.07 -5.00 -0.35
N TYR A 78 -5.85 -6.08 -0.50
CA TYR A 78 -5.65 -7.32 0.24
C TYR A 78 -4.77 -8.28 -0.55
N ASN A 79 -3.67 -8.68 0.06
CA ASN A 79 -2.73 -9.63 -0.50
C ASN A 79 -3.13 -11.05 -0.08
N LEU A 80 -3.58 -11.88 -1.01
CA LEU A 80 -4.02 -13.26 -0.72
C LEU A 80 -2.87 -14.28 -0.79
N LYS A 81 -1.64 -13.80 -0.99
CA LYS A 81 -0.40 -14.58 -1.03
C LYS A 81 0.66 -13.83 -0.23
N PRO A 82 1.64 -14.54 0.31
CA PRO A 82 2.79 -13.90 0.96
C PRO A 82 3.45 -12.88 0.04
N ILE A 83 3.80 -11.74 0.59
CA ILE A 83 4.55 -10.67 -0.06
C ILE A 83 5.89 -10.45 0.66
N GLY A 84 6.80 -9.75 0.01
CA GLY A 84 8.05 -9.32 0.64
C GLY A 84 7.82 -8.21 1.67
N LYS A 85 8.85 -7.96 2.46
CA LYS A 85 8.84 -6.90 3.49
C LYS A 85 8.43 -5.53 2.95
N HIS A 86 8.81 -5.23 1.72
CA HIS A 86 8.47 -4.00 1.00
C HIS A 86 7.66 -4.35 -0.25
N HIS A 87 6.37 -4.03 -0.23
CA HIS A 87 5.52 -4.18 -1.40
C HIS A 87 5.58 -2.92 -2.25
N VAL A 88 6.27 -3.00 -3.38
CA VAL A 88 6.43 -1.89 -4.34
C VAL A 88 5.31 -1.96 -5.36
N GLN A 89 4.39 -1.01 -5.30
CA GLN A 89 3.22 -0.90 -6.17
C GLN A 89 3.42 0.29 -7.09
N VAL A 90 3.66 0.03 -8.38
CA VAL A 90 3.91 1.08 -9.37
C VAL A 90 2.62 1.41 -10.10
N CYS A 91 2.21 2.68 -10.06
CA CYS A 91 1.06 3.15 -10.81
C CYS A 91 1.42 3.29 -12.30
N THR A 92 0.72 2.55 -13.15
CA THR A 92 0.89 2.59 -14.62
C THR A 92 -0.32 3.21 -15.34
N ASN A 93 -1.29 3.73 -14.58
CA ASN A 93 -2.51 4.32 -15.13
C ASN A 93 -2.20 5.59 -15.95
N LEU A 94 -3.16 6.05 -16.74
CA LEU A 94 -2.97 7.02 -17.81
C LEU A 94 -2.13 8.26 -17.42
N PRO A 95 -2.36 8.99 -16.33
CA PRO A 95 -1.52 10.14 -15.98
C PRO A 95 -0.08 9.76 -15.67
N CYS A 96 0.15 8.64 -14.98
CA CYS A 96 1.50 8.14 -14.69
C CYS A 96 2.19 7.66 -15.96
N TRP A 97 1.49 6.98 -16.85
CA TRP A 97 1.99 6.55 -18.15
C TRP A 97 2.41 7.75 -19.01
N LEU A 98 1.57 8.77 -19.14
CA LEU A 98 1.86 10.00 -19.88
C LEU A 98 3.08 10.76 -19.28
N ARG A 99 3.34 10.58 -18.01
CA ARG A 99 4.45 11.19 -17.29
C ARG A 99 5.69 10.29 -17.19
N GLY A 100 5.67 9.11 -17.83
CA GLY A 100 6.82 8.22 -17.97
C GLY A 100 6.92 7.11 -16.94
N SER A 101 5.80 6.55 -16.46
CA SER A 101 5.83 5.40 -15.53
C SER A 101 6.59 4.20 -16.07
N ASP A 102 6.65 4.02 -17.41
CA ASP A 102 7.45 2.95 -18.03
C ASP A 102 8.93 3.01 -17.63
N ALA A 103 9.48 4.24 -17.50
CA ALA A 103 10.85 4.42 -17.02
C ALA A 103 11.01 4.04 -15.54
N ILE A 104 9.98 4.29 -14.71
CA ILE A 104 9.95 3.89 -13.30
C ILE A 104 9.89 2.36 -13.20
N VAL A 105 9.01 1.71 -13.95
CA VAL A 105 8.91 0.24 -14.04
C VAL A 105 10.26 -0.36 -14.45
N GLY A 106 10.91 0.20 -15.48
CA GLY A 106 12.23 -0.23 -15.94
C GLY A 106 13.30 -0.09 -14.85
N ALA A 107 13.31 1.02 -14.11
CA ALA A 107 14.22 1.24 -12.98
C ALA A 107 13.98 0.23 -11.85
N CYS A 108 12.72 -0.03 -11.49
CA CYS A 108 12.37 -1.04 -10.49
C CYS A 108 12.80 -2.44 -10.90
N ARG A 109 12.49 -2.87 -12.13
CA ARG A 109 12.91 -4.18 -12.67
C ARG A 109 14.44 -4.34 -12.62
N LYS A 110 15.16 -3.33 -13.05
CA LYS A 110 16.63 -3.34 -13.05
C LYS A 110 17.21 -3.41 -11.64
N SER A 111 16.67 -2.65 -10.71
CA SER A 111 17.15 -2.61 -9.32
C SER A 111 16.80 -3.88 -8.55
N LEU A 112 15.59 -4.42 -8.72
CA LEU A 112 15.11 -5.56 -7.94
C LEU A 112 15.38 -6.91 -8.60
N GLY A 113 15.61 -6.96 -9.91
CA GLY A 113 15.80 -8.21 -10.65
C GLY A 113 14.55 -9.06 -10.80
N ILE A 114 13.36 -8.48 -10.59
CA ILE A 114 12.07 -9.17 -10.65
C ILE A 114 11.07 -8.40 -11.54
N ASP A 115 10.00 -9.07 -11.95
CA ASP A 115 8.89 -8.47 -12.67
C ASP A 115 7.64 -8.37 -11.78
N PHE A 116 6.58 -7.78 -12.31
CA PHE A 116 5.28 -7.69 -11.64
C PHE A 116 4.76 -9.05 -11.18
N GLY A 117 4.21 -9.10 -9.99
CA GLY A 117 3.72 -10.32 -9.34
C GLY A 117 4.80 -11.20 -8.73
N MET A 118 6.06 -10.79 -8.78
CA MET A 118 7.20 -11.56 -8.24
C MET A 118 7.72 -10.95 -6.94
N THR A 119 8.33 -11.84 -6.14
CA THR A 119 9.04 -11.47 -4.90
C THR A 119 10.53 -11.84 -5.07
N THR A 120 11.42 -11.00 -4.55
CA THR A 120 12.86 -11.27 -4.54
C THR A 120 13.16 -12.52 -3.71
N GLU A 121 14.23 -13.25 -4.06
CA GLU A 121 14.61 -14.52 -3.40
C GLU A 121 14.88 -14.34 -1.89
N ASP A 122 15.34 -13.17 -1.49
CA ASP A 122 15.57 -12.79 -0.09
C ASP A 122 14.29 -12.41 0.67
N GLY A 123 13.13 -12.38 -0.01
CA GLY A 123 11.85 -11.98 0.57
C GLY A 123 11.76 -10.51 0.93
N MET A 124 12.68 -9.66 0.48
CA MET A 124 12.68 -8.23 0.84
C MET A 124 11.68 -7.42 0.06
N PHE A 125 11.50 -7.71 -1.25
CA PHE A 125 10.64 -6.91 -2.11
C PHE A 125 9.65 -7.78 -2.88
N THR A 126 8.41 -7.31 -2.95
CA THR A 126 7.43 -7.75 -3.95
C THR A 126 7.10 -6.57 -4.84
N MET A 127 7.07 -6.78 -6.15
CA MET A 127 6.71 -5.74 -7.11
C MET A 127 5.36 -6.06 -7.73
N SER A 128 4.45 -5.08 -7.79
CA SER A 128 3.17 -5.22 -8.50
C SER A 128 2.82 -3.96 -9.28
N GLU A 129 2.09 -4.17 -10.35
CA GLU A 129 1.40 -3.12 -11.07
C GLU A 129 0.14 -2.74 -10.28
N THR A 130 -0.20 -1.46 -10.27
CA THR A 130 -1.43 -1.00 -9.65
C THR A 130 -2.14 0.02 -10.51
N GLU A 131 -3.46 0.08 -10.36
CA GLU A 131 -4.30 1.12 -10.93
C GLU A 131 -4.07 2.46 -10.22
N CYS A 132 -4.81 3.49 -10.67
CA CYS A 132 -4.64 4.85 -10.17
C CYS A 132 -4.78 4.95 -8.64
N LEU A 133 -3.71 5.37 -7.99
CA LEU A 133 -3.64 5.62 -6.55
C LEU A 133 -4.07 7.04 -6.14
N GLY A 134 -4.54 7.86 -7.10
CA GLY A 134 -5.09 9.19 -6.82
C GLY A 134 -4.09 10.33 -6.74
N ALA A 135 -2.78 10.09 -6.85
CA ALA A 135 -1.74 11.12 -6.83
C ALA A 135 -1.37 11.64 -8.24
N CYS A 136 -2.33 11.74 -9.15
CA CYS A 136 -2.10 12.06 -10.57
C CYS A 136 -1.42 13.40 -10.81
N VAL A 137 -1.63 14.39 -9.93
CA VAL A 137 -0.98 15.71 -10.04
C VAL A 137 0.53 15.60 -9.88
N ASN A 138 1.00 14.64 -9.09
CA ASN A 138 2.39 14.38 -8.78
C ASN A 138 2.93 13.10 -9.47
N ALA A 139 2.33 12.75 -10.62
CA ALA A 139 2.77 11.60 -11.43
C ALA A 139 4.17 11.84 -12.05
N PRO A 140 4.99 10.77 -12.27
CA PRO A 140 4.73 9.38 -11.92
C PRO A 140 4.91 9.09 -10.44
N MET A 141 4.29 8.00 -9.95
CA MET A 141 4.36 7.64 -8.54
C MET A 141 4.36 6.14 -8.31
N MET A 142 4.83 5.73 -7.13
CA MET A 142 4.69 4.38 -6.59
C MET A 142 4.31 4.44 -5.12
N GLN A 143 3.65 3.39 -4.63
CA GLN A 143 3.38 3.18 -3.21
C GLN A 143 4.29 2.07 -2.68
N ILE A 144 4.87 2.25 -1.50
CA ILE A 144 5.60 1.19 -0.78
C ILE A 144 5.10 1.17 0.65
N GLY A 145 4.42 0.08 1.03
CA GLY A 145 3.70 0.04 2.30
C GLY A 145 2.59 1.09 2.35
N ASP A 146 2.61 1.94 3.37
CA ASP A 146 1.63 3.02 3.56
C ASP A 146 2.06 4.35 2.91
N ASP A 147 3.27 4.41 2.36
CA ASP A 147 3.87 5.65 1.88
C ASP A 147 3.79 5.80 0.36
N TYR A 148 3.46 7.01 -0.09
CA TYR A 148 3.54 7.42 -1.50
C TYR A 148 4.87 8.10 -1.78
N TYR A 149 5.46 7.74 -2.93
CA TYR A 149 6.65 8.36 -3.51
C TYR A 149 6.24 8.94 -4.86
N GLU A 150 6.33 10.24 -4.99
CA GLU A 150 5.70 11.02 -6.05
C GLU A 150 6.72 11.85 -6.82
N ASP A 151 6.32 12.40 -8.00
CA ASP A 151 7.21 13.16 -8.89
C ASP A 151 8.51 12.40 -9.21
N LEU A 152 8.37 11.10 -9.47
CA LEU A 152 9.50 10.20 -9.67
C LEU A 152 10.16 10.37 -11.03
N ASP A 153 11.46 10.10 -11.04
CA ASP A 153 12.25 9.72 -12.20
C ASP A 153 12.98 8.39 -11.92
N SER A 154 13.70 7.88 -12.91
CA SER A 154 14.42 6.61 -12.77
C SER A 154 15.48 6.64 -11.66
N ASP A 155 16.11 7.77 -11.44
CA ASP A 155 17.19 7.90 -10.46
C ASP A 155 16.62 7.96 -9.04
N SER A 156 15.57 8.74 -8.80
CA SER A 156 14.87 8.79 -7.51
C SER A 156 14.22 7.45 -7.16
N ALA A 157 13.58 6.78 -8.12
CA ALA A 157 13.03 5.45 -7.90
C ALA A 157 14.13 4.45 -7.48
N THR A 158 15.25 4.43 -8.19
CA THR A 158 16.40 3.59 -7.85
C THR A 158 16.96 3.93 -6.47
N ALA A 159 17.15 5.22 -6.15
CA ALA A 159 17.67 5.65 -4.86
C ALA A 159 16.78 5.25 -3.68
N ILE A 160 15.45 5.31 -3.85
CA ILE A 160 14.48 4.84 -2.86
C ILE A 160 14.67 3.36 -2.58
N LEU A 161 14.74 2.54 -3.64
CA LEU A 161 14.90 1.09 -3.51
C LEU A 161 16.24 0.71 -2.85
N GLU A 162 17.33 1.34 -3.25
CA GLU A 162 18.66 1.09 -2.66
C GLU A 162 18.69 1.51 -1.17
N LYS A 163 18.03 2.60 -0.82
CA LYS A 163 17.90 3.01 0.58
C LYS A 163 17.13 2.00 1.41
N LEU A 164 16.03 1.45 0.88
CA LEU A 164 15.28 0.38 1.55
C LEU A 164 16.09 -0.92 1.68
N LYS A 165 16.85 -1.31 0.64
CA LYS A 165 17.78 -2.46 0.69
C LYS A 165 18.80 -2.32 1.80
N SER A 166 19.30 -1.12 2.04
CA SER A 166 20.24 -0.84 3.13
C SER A 166 19.60 -0.72 4.51
N GLY A 167 18.29 -0.91 4.63
CA GLY A 167 17.52 -0.77 5.87
C GLY A 167 17.23 0.68 6.27
N GLY A 168 17.44 1.63 5.35
CA GLY A 168 17.10 3.04 5.57
C GLY A 168 15.63 3.33 5.31
N ALA A 169 15.16 4.51 5.75
CA ALA A 169 13.81 5.02 5.47
C ALA A 169 13.89 6.18 4.46
N PRO A 170 13.50 5.99 3.19
CA PRO A 170 13.41 7.09 2.24
C PRO A 170 12.31 8.07 2.67
N LYS A 171 12.45 9.33 2.27
CA LYS A 171 11.45 10.36 2.59
C LYS A 171 10.24 10.18 1.67
N PRO A 172 9.01 10.00 2.22
CA PRO A 172 7.81 9.93 1.42
C PRO A 172 7.44 11.27 0.75
N GLY A 173 6.50 11.20 -0.20
CA GLY A 173 5.96 12.34 -0.93
C GLY A 173 6.79 12.71 -2.15
N SER A 174 6.68 13.96 -2.57
CA SER A 174 7.35 14.48 -3.77
C SER A 174 8.87 14.39 -3.65
N GLN A 175 9.52 13.79 -4.66
CA GLN A 175 10.98 13.68 -4.73
C GLN A 175 11.62 14.94 -5.33
N THR A 176 10.82 15.88 -5.84
CA THR A 176 11.28 17.18 -6.37
C THR A 176 11.15 18.31 -5.35
N GLY A 177 10.68 18.02 -4.14
CA GLY A 177 10.50 19.02 -3.08
C GLY A 177 9.22 19.84 -3.18
N ARG A 178 8.27 19.42 -4.03
CA ARG A 178 6.94 20.01 -4.14
C ARG A 178 6.19 19.85 -2.80
N HIS A 179 5.49 20.89 -2.37
CA HIS A 179 4.64 20.83 -1.20
C HIS A 179 3.24 20.30 -1.60
N THR A 180 2.89 19.10 -1.15
CA THR A 180 1.63 18.43 -1.51
C THR A 180 1.38 18.41 -3.03
N CYS A 181 0.23 18.87 -3.50
CA CYS A 181 -0.15 18.91 -4.92
C CYS A 181 -0.05 20.34 -5.53
N GLU A 182 0.84 21.20 -5.00
CA GLU A 182 1.05 22.52 -5.58
C GLU A 182 1.60 22.44 -7.02
N PRO A 183 1.39 23.48 -7.86
CA PRO A 183 1.99 23.50 -9.19
C PRO A 183 3.51 23.32 -9.15
N ALA A 184 4.09 22.58 -10.11
CA ALA A 184 5.53 22.31 -10.15
C ALA A 184 6.41 23.58 -10.18
N GLY A 185 5.89 24.69 -10.69
CA GLY A 185 6.54 25.99 -10.67
C GLY A 185 6.30 26.81 -9.39
N GLY A 186 5.76 26.19 -8.32
CA GLY A 186 5.36 26.86 -7.09
C GLY A 186 3.97 27.48 -7.15
N LEU A 187 3.57 28.15 -6.07
CA LEU A 187 2.24 28.73 -5.92
C LEU A 187 1.89 29.72 -7.03
N THR A 188 0.74 29.54 -7.68
CA THR A 188 0.21 30.45 -8.71
C THR A 188 -0.83 31.41 -8.16
N THR A 189 -1.46 31.08 -7.03
CA THR A 189 -2.47 31.87 -6.32
C THR A 189 -2.04 32.08 -4.87
N LEU A 190 -2.68 33.01 -4.18
CA LEU A 190 -2.42 33.35 -2.76
C LEU A 190 -0.92 33.56 -2.46
N LYS A 191 -0.20 34.10 -3.43
CA LYS A 191 1.23 34.41 -3.22
C LYS A 191 1.32 35.48 -2.13
N PRO A 192 2.29 35.34 -1.17
CA PRO A 192 2.55 36.42 -0.23
C PRO A 192 2.74 37.73 -0.99
N SER A 193 2.01 38.78 -0.62
CA SER A 193 2.24 40.09 -1.21
C SER A 193 3.72 40.44 -1.00
N LYS A 194 4.46 40.73 -2.08
CA LYS A 194 5.80 41.25 -1.94
C LYS A 194 5.71 42.59 -1.19
N GLY A 195 6.01 42.52 0.14
CA GLY A 195 6.37 43.65 0.95
C GLY A 195 5.36 44.79 1.00
N GLY A 196 4.44 44.74 1.97
CA GLY A 196 4.13 45.94 2.70
C GLY A 196 5.20 46.15 3.77
N LYS A 197 6.08 47.10 3.55
CA LYS A 197 6.84 47.71 4.64
C LYS A 197 5.90 48.51 5.49
#